data_1f652829019d042b7a25477c74ffe95a
#
_entry.id   1f652829019d042b7a25477c74ffe95a
#
_cell.length_a   1.000
_cell.length_b   1.000
_cell.length_c   1.000
_cell.angle_alpha   90.00
_cell.angle_beta   90.00
_cell.angle_gamma   90.00
#
_symmetry.space_group_name_H-M   'P 1'
#
loop_
_entity.id
_entity.type
_entity.pdbx_description
1 polymer ?
#
loop_
_entity_poly.entity_id
_entity_poly.type
_entity_poly.pdbx_seq_one_letter_code
_entity_poly.pdbx_strand_id
1 'polypeptide(L)'
;SYAHLFATAPNDSDLITAINSTYGLEIDYDEFMRSYTWVMNSTINEYMFTDITTKNCCDLAAWAENAYISGWGYMNGATGERNESDRVRYADNAGLMLGYLNYNPEEKAFGSSYNTLIYTEQGSVDSMPEVAGIGLFDGNQHGIYVGNGEVVYSSEAVGYIVKEPVSNGGWTSWCTYEGVDYPQEVTDAIQSV
;
A
#
# COMPACT_ATOMS: atom_id res chain seq x y z
N SER A 1 5.96 1.85 -26.51
CA SER A 1 5.68 1.81 -25.07
C SER A 1 6.74 0.97 -24.35
N TYR A 2 7.24 1.42 -23.22
CA TYR A 2 8.19 0.70 -22.38
C TYR A 2 7.52 -0.39 -21.51
N ALA A 3 6.22 -0.56 -21.59
CA ALA A 3 5.44 -1.44 -20.70
C ALA A 3 5.96 -2.90 -20.68
N HIS A 4 6.40 -3.41 -21.84
CA HIS A 4 6.91 -4.79 -21.91
C HIS A 4 8.24 -4.97 -21.16
N LEU A 5 9.04 -3.92 -21.01
CA LEU A 5 10.31 -3.99 -20.28
C LEU A 5 10.07 -4.02 -18.76
N PHE A 6 9.06 -3.30 -18.26
CA PHE A 6 8.67 -3.35 -16.86
C PHE A 6 8.25 -4.76 -16.42
N ALA A 7 7.61 -5.52 -17.30
CA ALA A 7 7.17 -6.87 -16.99
C ALA A 7 8.30 -7.91 -16.92
N THR A 8 9.47 -7.61 -17.47
CA THR A 8 10.57 -8.57 -17.63
C THR A 8 11.83 -8.23 -16.85
N ALA A 9 12.01 -6.98 -16.44
CA ALA A 9 13.18 -6.56 -15.69
C ALA A 9 13.08 -6.99 -14.22
N PRO A 10 14.08 -7.67 -13.64
CA PRO A 10 14.05 -8.16 -12.27
C PRO A 10 14.21 -7.06 -11.20
N ASN A 11 14.76 -5.92 -11.56
CA ASN A 11 14.91 -4.76 -10.67
C ASN A 11 15.03 -3.46 -11.47
N ASP A 12 14.97 -2.34 -10.79
CA ASP A 12 14.95 -1.01 -11.41
C ASP A 12 16.22 -0.68 -12.20
N SER A 13 17.38 -1.12 -11.74
CA SER A 13 18.65 -0.91 -12.45
C SER A 13 18.69 -1.70 -13.77
N ASP A 14 18.22 -2.95 -13.76
CA ASP A 14 18.11 -3.77 -14.96
C ASP A 14 17.09 -3.20 -15.92
N LEU A 15 16.00 -2.62 -15.41
CA LEU A 15 14.98 -1.94 -16.19
C LEU A 15 15.59 -0.76 -16.97
N ILE A 16 16.35 0.11 -16.32
CA ILE A 16 17.02 1.24 -16.97
C ILE A 16 18.01 0.77 -18.04
N THR A 17 18.79 -0.25 -17.70
CA THR A 17 19.74 -0.86 -18.64
C THR A 17 19.03 -1.42 -19.86
N ALA A 18 17.90 -2.10 -19.67
CA ALA A 18 17.10 -2.66 -20.75
C ALA A 18 16.48 -1.57 -21.65
N ILE A 19 15.99 -0.49 -21.05
CA ILE A 19 15.42 0.66 -21.78
C ILE A 19 16.51 1.33 -22.62
N ASN A 20 17.64 1.67 -22.00
CA ASN A 20 18.76 2.32 -22.69
C ASN A 20 19.27 1.48 -23.86
N SER A 21 19.46 0.18 -23.63
CA SER A 21 19.95 -0.75 -24.64
C SER A 21 18.96 -0.95 -25.80
N THR A 22 17.65 -1.03 -25.50
CA THR A 22 16.62 -1.30 -26.51
C THR A 22 16.37 -0.10 -27.41
N TYR A 23 16.44 1.11 -26.87
CA TYR A 23 16.05 2.33 -27.59
C TYR A 23 17.22 3.27 -27.86
N GLY A 24 18.46 2.87 -27.52
CA GLY A 24 19.64 3.69 -27.73
C GLY A 24 19.64 5.01 -26.94
N LEU A 25 19.13 4.95 -25.70
CA LEU A 25 19.02 6.09 -24.81
C LEU A 25 20.12 6.09 -23.75
N GLU A 26 20.38 7.25 -23.17
CA GLU A 26 21.33 7.46 -22.07
C GLU A 26 20.58 8.08 -20.88
N ILE A 27 19.55 7.37 -20.38
CA ILE A 27 18.73 7.83 -19.26
C ILE A 27 19.49 7.58 -17.96
N ASP A 28 19.62 8.61 -17.14
CA ASP A 28 20.13 8.52 -15.78
C ASP A 28 19.09 7.84 -14.87
N TYR A 29 19.56 6.97 -13.96
CA TYR A 29 18.69 6.21 -13.06
C TYR A 29 17.82 7.13 -12.19
N ASP A 30 18.40 8.16 -11.58
CA ASP A 30 17.67 9.06 -10.68
C ASP A 30 16.63 9.91 -11.44
N GLU A 31 16.97 10.36 -12.63
CA GLU A 31 16.04 11.06 -13.51
C GLU A 31 14.88 10.16 -13.94
N PHE A 32 15.18 8.92 -14.31
CA PHE A 32 14.17 7.94 -14.65
C PHE A 32 13.23 7.66 -13.45
N MET A 33 13.77 7.42 -12.27
CA MET A 33 12.96 7.12 -11.08
C MET A 33 12.03 8.28 -10.70
N ARG A 34 12.46 9.52 -10.86
CA ARG A 34 11.57 10.68 -10.68
C ARG A 34 10.42 10.68 -11.70
N SER A 35 10.71 10.44 -12.96
CA SER A 35 9.71 10.38 -14.02
C SER A 35 8.80 9.15 -13.89
N TYR A 36 9.37 8.01 -13.53
CA TYR A 36 8.64 6.77 -13.29
C TYR A 36 7.64 6.92 -12.14
N THR A 37 8.07 7.46 -11.03
CA THR A 37 7.21 7.72 -9.87
C THR A 37 6.04 8.63 -10.25
N TRP A 38 6.27 9.66 -11.06
CA TRP A 38 5.21 10.54 -11.54
C TRP A 38 4.22 9.82 -12.45
N VAL A 39 4.68 9.01 -13.39
CA VAL A 39 3.82 8.22 -14.30
C VAL A 39 2.99 7.21 -13.51
N MET A 40 3.61 6.48 -12.59
CA MET A 40 2.92 5.51 -11.73
C MET A 40 1.87 6.18 -10.86
N ASN A 41 2.18 7.34 -10.27
CA ASN A 41 1.21 8.15 -9.54
C ASN A 41 0.00 8.55 -10.38
N SER A 42 0.21 8.91 -11.64
CA SER A 42 -0.85 9.42 -12.51
C SER A 42 -1.73 8.32 -13.11
N THR A 43 -1.12 7.19 -13.49
CA THR A 43 -1.80 6.17 -14.30
C THR A 43 -2.32 5.00 -13.46
N ILE A 44 -1.47 4.44 -12.60
CA ILE A 44 -1.85 3.25 -11.81
C ILE A 44 -2.82 3.62 -10.70
N ASN A 45 -2.64 4.77 -10.06
CA ASN A 45 -3.58 5.22 -9.03
C ASN A 45 -5.01 5.40 -9.57
N GLU A 46 -5.16 5.98 -10.75
CA GLU A 46 -6.49 6.11 -11.35
C GLU A 46 -7.11 4.76 -11.69
N TYR A 47 -6.31 3.82 -12.20
CA TYR A 47 -6.79 2.48 -12.50
C TYR A 47 -7.24 1.73 -11.25
N MET A 48 -6.45 1.75 -10.18
CA MET A 48 -6.82 1.10 -8.91
C MET A 48 -8.09 1.66 -8.31
N PHE A 49 -8.31 2.97 -8.41
CA PHE A 49 -9.50 3.60 -7.84
C PHE A 49 -10.79 3.37 -8.63
N THR A 50 -10.70 3.01 -9.90
CA THR A 50 -11.90 2.74 -10.72
C THR A 50 -12.47 1.33 -10.53
N ASP A 51 -11.67 0.38 -10.08
CA ASP A 51 -12.02 -1.05 -10.04
C ASP A 51 -12.20 -1.64 -8.63
N ILE A 52 -12.23 -0.82 -7.58
CA ILE A 52 -12.48 -1.30 -6.21
C ILE A 52 -13.98 -1.58 -6.04
N THR A 53 -14.47 -2.63 -6.66
CA THR A 53 -15.87 -3.09 -6.53
C THR A 53 -16.03 -4.18 -5.48
N THR A 54 -14.96 -4.97 -5.25
CA THR A 54 -14.92 -6.01 -4.22
C THR A 54 -13.64 -5.83 -3.42
N LYS A 55 -13.78 -5.68 -2.10
CA LYS A 55 -12.64 -5.51 -1.21
C LYS A 55 -12.08 -6.86 -0.80
N ASN A 56 -10.80 -7.08 -1.04
CA ASN A 56 -10.11 -8.31 -0.67
C ASN A 56 -8.68 -8.03 -0.18
N CYS A 57 -8.09 -9.00 0.51
CA CYS A 57 -6.78 -8.84 1.13
C CYS A 57 -5.65 -8.57 0.12
N CYS A 58 -5.69 -9.19 -1.06
CA CYS A 58 -4.70 -8.98 -2.10
C CYS A 58 -4.73 -7.54 -2.63
N ASP A 59 -5.93 -7.01 -2.85
CA ASP A 59 -6.11 -5.62 -3.31
C ASP A 59 -5.71 -4.62 -2.23
N LEU A 60 -6.00 -4.91 -0.97
CA LEU A 60 -5.56 -4.07 0.15
C LEU A 60 -4.02 -4.01 0.23
N ALA A 61 -3.36 -5.15 0.09
CA ALA A 61 -1.90 -5.19 0.05
C ALA A 61 -1.35 -4.43 -1.17
N ALA A 62 -1.96 -4.59 -2.34
CA ALA A 62 -1.59 -3.87 -3.55
C ALA A 62 -1.80 -2.36 -3.42
N TRP A 63 -2.87 -1.92 -2.76
CA TRP A 63 -3.12 -0.52 -2.41
C TRP A 63 -1.98 0.05 -1.56
N ALA A 64 -1.58 -0.66 -0.50
CA ALA A 64 -0.50 -0.23 0.37
C ALA A 64 0.85 -0.18 -0.36
N GLU A 65 1.18 -1.21 -1.13
CA GLU A 65 2.38 -1.25 -1.98
C GLU A 65 2.40 -0.08 -2.97
N ASN A 66 1.27 0.19 -3.62
CA ASN A 66 1.16 1.31 -4.54
C ASN A 66 1.36 2.66 -3.83
N ALA A 67 0.82 2.84 -2.64
CA ALA A 67 1.03 4.06 -1.85
C ALA A 67 2.52 4.26 -1.53
N TYR A 68 3.22 3.18 -1.19
CA TYR A 68 4.67 3.20 -0.96
C TYR A 68 5.45 3.53 -2.24
N ILE A 69 5.25 2.78 -3.31
CA ILE A 69 5.96 2.96 -4.60
C ILE A 69 5.70 4.36 -5.18
N SER A 70 4.48 4.85 -5.04
CA SER A 70 4.06 6.15 -5.54
C SER A 70 4.49 7.33 -4.66
N GLY A 71 5.15 7.07 -3.54
CA GLY A 71 5.70 8.12 -2.68
C GLY A 71 4.64 8.99 -2.02
N TRP A 72 3.54 8.41 -1.53
CA TRP A 72 2.55 9.18 -0.79
C TRP A 72 3.15 9.77 0.48
N GLY A 73 2.76 10.99 0.81
CA GLY A 73 3.16 11.67 2.03
C GLY A 73 2.28 11.31 3.23
N TYR A 74 2.75 11.70 4.42
CA TYR A 74 1.94 11.72 5.63
C TYR A 74 1.25 13.08 5.78
N MET A 75 -0.04 13.07 6.04
CA MET A 75 -0.81 14.25 6.44
C MET A 75 -1.95 13.82 7.35
N ASN A 76 -2.02 14.40 8.52
CA ASN A 76 -3.08 14.10 9.48
C ASN A 76 -4.46 14.35 8.86
N GLY A 77 -5.36 13.38 8.96
CA GLY A 77 -6.70 13.44 8.40
C GLY A 77 -6.83 12.96 6.95
N ALA A 78 -5.73 12.73 6.25
CA ALA A 78 -5.75 12.31 4.85
C ALA A 78 -5.93 10.80 4.69
N THR A 79 -6.61 10.39 3.62
CA THR A 79 -6.99 9.00 3.33
C THR A 79 -6.61 8.53 1.91
N GLY A 80 -5.69 9.22 1.27
CA GLY A 80 -5.19 8.88 -0.06
C GLY A 80 -5.60 9.89 -1.14
N GLU A 81 -6.39 10.88 -0.82
CA GLU A 81 -6.75 11.96 -1.73
C GLU A 81 -5.53 12.77 -2.17
N ARG A 82 -5.63 13.30 -3.38
CA ARG A 82 -4.57 14.14 -3.96
C ARG A 82 -4.69 15.56 -3.43
N ASN A 83 -3.63 16.08 -2.87
CA ASN A 83 -3.55 17.47 -2.47
C ASN A 83 -3.52 18.37 -3.73
N GLU A 84 -4.35 19.40 -3.75
CA GLU A 84 -4.49 20.28 -4.92
C GLU A 84 -3.26 21.14 -5.17
N SER A 85 -2.50 21.48 -4.14
CA SER A 85 -1.39 22.42 -4.24
C SER A 85 -0.11 21.80 -4.83
N ASP A 86 0.22 20.57 -4.43
CA ASP A 86 1.45 19.87 -4.82
C ASP A 86 1.21 18.62 -5.67
N ARG A 87 -0.06 18.23 -5.81
CA ARG A 87 -0.47 17.05 -6.57
C ARG A 87 -0.02 15.71 -5.99
N VAL A 88 0.50 15.70 -4.79
CA VAL A 88 0.90 14.50 -4.06
C VAL A 88 -0.31 13.91 -3.31
N ARG A 89 -0.38 12.60 -3.20
CA ARG A 89 -1.35 11.92 -2.35
C ARG A 89 -0.80 11.80 -0.94
N TYR A 90 -1.70 11.92 0.03
CA TYR A 90 -1.37 11.83 1.45
C TYR A 90 -2.30 10.87 2.16
N ALA A 91 -1.78 10.22 3.18
CA ALA A 91 -2.58 9.45 4.12
C ALA A 91 -2.00 9.61 5.53
N ASP A 92 -2.84 9.63 6.55
CA ASP A 92 -2.37 9.41 7.90
C ASP A 92 -2.30 7.91 8.23
N ASN A 93 -1.99 7.59 9.46
CA ASN A 93 -1.77 6.21 9.88
C ASN A 93 -3.00 5.31 9.61
N ALA A 94 -4.16 5.65 10.17
CA ALA A 94 -5.41 4.92 9.92
C ALA A 94 -5.96 5.20 8.51
N GLY A 95 -5.71 6.39 8.00
CA GLY A 95 -6.18 6.86 6.70
C GLY A 95 -5.68 6.02 5.53
N LEU A 96 -4.51 5.42 5.65
CA LEU A 96 -4.01 4.50 4.62
C LEU A 96 -4.97 3.31 4.42
N MET A 97 -5.47 2.72 5.50
CA MET A 97 -6.44 1.63 5.44
C MET A 97 -7.85 2.14 5.15
N LEU A 98 -8.27 3.19 5.82
CA LEU A 98 -9.61 3.76 5.66
C LEU A 98 -9.87 4.27 4.25
N GLY A 99 -8.85 4.78 3.57
CA GLY A 99 -8.94 5.17 2.18
C GLY A 99 -9.37 4.03 1.27
N TYR A 100 -8.82 2.84 1.48
CA TYR A 100 -9.24 1.65 0.75
C TYR A 100 -10.59 1.11 1.23
N LEU A 101 -10.77 0.94 2.54
CA LEU A 101 -11.94 0.29 3.12
C LEU A 101 -13.24 1.05 2.83
N ASN A 102 -13.17 2.37 2.78
CA ASN A 102 -14.33 3.23 2.61
C ASN A 102 -14.40 3.93 1.24
N TYR A 103 -13.51 3.56 0.32
CA TYR A 103 -13.55 4.14 -1.03
C TYR A 103 -14.86 3.81 -1.74
N ASN A 104 -15.50 4.85 -2.26
CA ASN A 104 -16.71 4.73 -3.08
C ASN A 104 -16.34 4.98 -4.56
N PRO A 105 -16.30 3.92 -5.39
CA PRO A 105 -15.91 4.06 -6.79
C PRO A 105 -16.93 4.86 -7.64
N GLU A 106 -18.20 4.88 -7.27
CA GLU A 106 -19.22 5.63 -8.00
C GLU A 106 -19.05 7.14 -7.81
N GLU A 107 -18.74 7.55 -6.59
CA GLU A 107 -18.51 8.95 -6.23
C GLU A 107 -17.04 9.36 -6.38
N LYS A 108 -16.14 8.42 -6.60
CA LYS A 108 -14.67 8.60 -6.55
C LYS A 108 -14.22 9.29 -5.25
N ALA A 109 -14.88 8.92 -4.17
CA ALA A 109 -14.68 9.52 -2.86
C ALA A 109 -13.94 8.56 -1.91
N PHE A 110 -12.96 9.11 -1.19
CA PHE A 110 -12.27 8.43 -0.11
C PHE A 110 -13.07 8.52 1.18
N GLY A 111 -12.94 7.52 2.04
CA GLY A 111 -13.46 7.60 3.39
C GLY A 111 -12.75 8.69 4.20
N SER A 112 -13.35 9.08 5.31
CA SER A 112 -12.72 10.01 6.25
C SER A 112 -11.80 9.26 7.21
N SER A 113 -10.64 9.82 7.54
CA SER A 113 -9.74 9.28 8.57
C SER A 113 -10.35 9.34 9.98
N TYR A 114 -11.41 10.12 10.15
CA TYR A 114 -12.21 10.15 11.38
C TYR A 114 -13.24 9.03 11.45
N ASN A 115 -13.43 8.26 10.38
CA ASN A 115 -14.25 7.05 10.43
C ASN A 115 -13.58 6.03 11.35
N THR A 116 -14.39 5.25 12.06
CA THR A 116 -13.87 4.18 12.89
C THR A 116 -13.28 3.08 12.00
N LEU A 117 -12.02 2.74 12.25
CA LEU A 117 -11.40 1.58 11.63
C LEU A 117 -11.95 0.33 12.33
N ILE A 118 -12.79 -0.42 11.60
CA ILE A 118 -13.42 -1.63 12.14
C ILE A 118 -12.56 -2.83 11.76
N TYR A 119 -11.99 -3.45 12.79
CA TYR A 119 -11.16 -4.63 12.63
C TYR A 119 -11.49 -5.69 13.69
N THR A 120 -11.16 -6.92 13.40
CA THR A 120 -11.21 -8.02 14.36
C THR A 120 -9.78 -8.34 14.76
N GLU A 121 -9.45 -8.12 16.02
CA GLU A 121 -8.17 -8.53 16.55
C GLU A 121 -8.10 -10.06 16.62
N GLN A 122 -7.04 -10.65 16.09
CA GLN A 122 -6.94 -12.08 15.91
C GLN A 122 -5.84 -12.72 16.74
N GLY A 123 -4.79 -12.00 17.07
CA GLY A 123 -3.76 -12.55 17.92
C GLY A 123 -2.43 -11.79 17.92
N SER A 124 -1.47 -12.41 18.59
CA SER A 124 -0.09 -11.93 18.62
C SER A 124 0.55 -12.01 17.23
N VAL A 125 1.41 -11.05 16.93
CA VAL A 125 2.17 -11.03 15.67
C VAL A 125 2.94 -12.32 15.42
N ASP A 126 3.38 -13.03 16.47
CA ASP A 126 4.09 -14.30 16.36
C ASP A 126 3.24 -15.44 15.76
N SER A 127 1.91 -15.29 15.80
CA SER A 127 0.95 -16.25 15.22
C SER A 127 0.31 -15.75 13.93
N MET A 128 0.83 -14.69 13.34
CA MET A 128 0.27 -14.08 12.14
C MET A 128 0.30 -15.05 10.94
N PRO A 129 -0.83 -15.27 10.27
CA PRO A 129 -0.83 -15.98 9.00
C PRO A 129 -0.02 -15.25 7.94
N GLU A 130 0.69 -15.99 7.09
CA GLU A 130 1.48 -15.45 5.96
C GLU A 130 0.58 -15.05 4.78
N VAL A 131 -0.34 -14.12 5.02
CA VAL A 131 -1.32 -13.65 4.04
C VAL A 131 -1.22 -12.13 3.90
N ALA A 132 -0.87 -11.66 2.71
CA ALA A 132 -0.83 -10.24 2.42
C ALA A 132 -2.23 -9.61 2.58
N GLY A 133 -2.28 -8.40 3.13
CA GLY A 133 -3.52 -7.71 3.46
C GLY A 133 -3.97 -7.86 4.91
N ILE A 134 -3.25 -8.61 5.72
CA ILE A 134 -3.43 -8.63 7.18
C ILE A 134 -2.98 -7.29 7.76
N GLY A 135 -3.76 -6.78 8.70
CA GLY A 135 -3.40 -5.60 9.48
C GLY A 135 -2.42 -5.93 10.60
N LEU A 136 -1.51 -5.01 10.86
CA LEU A 136 -0.58 -5.05 11.98
C LEU A 136 -0.80 -3.84 12.88
N PHE A 137 -0.58 -4.04 14.18
CA PHE A 137 -0.76 -2.99 15.18
C PHE A 137 0.30 -3.11 16.28
N ASP A 138 0.83 -1.96 16.73
CA ASP A 138 1.84 -1.88 17.78
C ASP A 138 1.36 -1.18 19.06
N GLY A 139 0.07 -0.80 19.12
CA GLY A 139 -0.52 0.01 20.18
C GLY A 139 -0.78 1.46 19.79
N ASN A 140 -0.11 1.97 18.77
CA ASN A 140 -0.27 3.33 18.24
C ASN A 140 -0.41 3.38 16.73
N GLN A 141 0.33 2.54 16.02
CA GLN A 141 0.36 2.52 14.57
C GLN A 141 -0.33 1.31 14.00
N HIS A 142 -1.01 1.50 12.87
CA HIS A 142 -1.49 0.45 12.00
C HIS A 142 -0.59 0.33 10.78
N GLY A 143 -0.37 -0.91 10.33
CA GLY A 143 0.30 -1.22 9.08
C GLY A 143 -0.42 -2.31 8.33
N ILE A 144 -0.05 -2.51 7.09
CA ILE A 144 -0.58 -3.58 6.23
C ILE A 144 0.58 -4.52 5.89
N TYR A 145 0.44 -5.78 6.28
CA TYR A 145 1.37 -6.82 5.84
C TYR A 145 1.24 -7.03 4.34
N VAL A 146 2.35 -6.93 3.63
CA VAL A 146 2.34 -6.99 2.15
C VAL A 146 3.00 -8.25 1.60
N GLY A 147 3.30 -9.21 2.47
CA GLY A 147 4.01 -10.44 2.13
C GLY A 147 5.52 -10.33 2.34
N ASN A 148 6.21 -11.44 2.20
CA ASN A 148 7.67 -11.53 2.32
C ASN A 148 8.27 -10.97 3.62
N GLY A 149 7.51 -11.00 4.71
CA GLY A 149 7.94 -10.47 6.00
C GLY A 149 7.98 -8.94 6.08
N GLU A 150 7.30 -8.24 5.18
CA GLU A 150 7.32 -6.78 5.10
C GLU A 150 5.96 -6.15 5.42
N VAL A 151 6.01 -4.95 6.00
CA VAL A 151 4.85 -4.12 6.36
C VAL A 151 4.97 -2.75 5.71
N VAL A 152 3.84 -2.23 5.25
CA VAL A 152 3.69 -0.85 4.75
C VAL A 152 2.80 -0.07 5.71
N TYR A 153 3.22 1.12 6.07
CA TYR A 153 2.44 2.01 6.94
C TYR A 153 2.77 3.49 6.66
N SER A 154 1.85 4.37 7.06
CA SER A 154 2.07 5.82 6.98
C SER A 154 2.74 6.30 8.26
N SER A 155 3.93 6.86 8.14
CA SER A 155 4.76 7.28 9.28
C SER A 155 4.74 8.79 9.47
N GLU A 156 4.20 9.25 10.60
CA GLU A 156 4.31 10.65 11.01
C GLU A 156 5.76 11.07 11.25
N ALA A 157 6.56 10.19 11.82
CA ALA A 157 7.95 10.48 12.19
C ALA A 157 8.84 10.83 10.99
N VAL A 158 8.61 10.17 9.84
CA VAL A 158 9.39 10.42 8.63
C VAL A 158 8.64 11.24 7.59
N GLY A 159 7.32 11.37 7.72
CA GLY A 159 6.49 12.23 6.87
C GLY A 159 5.97 11.58 5.59
N TYR A 160 6.10 10.26 5.42
CA TYR A 160 5.65 9.55 4.23
C TYR A 160 5.36 8.07 4.49
N ILE A 161 4.85 7.38 3.46
CA ILE A 161 4.61 5.94 3.51
C ILE A 161 5.94 5.20 3.48
N VAL A 162 6.13 4.28 4.41
CA VAL A 162 7.33 3.46 4.52
C VAL A 162 7.01 1.97 4.35
N LYS A 163 8.01 1.22 3.93
CA LYS A 163 7.99 -0.24 3.86
C LYS A 163 9.23 -0.77 4.55
N GLU A 164 9.04 -1.69 5.48
CA GLU A 164 10.15 -2.26 6.25
C GLU A 164 9.84 -3.70 6.68
N PRO A 165 10.86 -4.47 7.09
CA PRO A 165 10.63 -5.76 7.71
C PRO A 165 9.74 -5.65 8.95
N VAL A 166 8.79 -6.57 9.10
CA VAL A 166 7.92 -6.65 10.30
C VAL A 166 8.75 -6.72 11.58
N SER A 167 9.88 -7.42 11.53
CA SER A 167 10.80 -7.56 12.66
C SER A 167 11.43 -6.25 13.16
N ASN A 168 11.39 -5.18 12.38
CA ASN A 168 11.98 -3.89 12.76
C ASN A 168 11.00 -2.97 13.51
N GLY A 169 9.70 -3.16 13.35
CA GLY A 169 8.71 -2.16 13.71
C GLY A 169 8.07 -2.29 15.09
N GLY A 170 8.40 -3.28 15.90
CA GLY A 170 7.79 -3.46 17.22
C GLY A 170 6.30 -3.83 17.18
N TRP A 171 5.82 -4.38 16.09
CA TRP A 171 4.46 -4.85 15.92
C TRP A 171 4.12 -5.94 16.92
N THR A 172 2.95 -5.85 17.56
CA THR A 172 2.56 -6.73 18.65
C THR A 172 1.38 -7.64 18.31
N SER A 173 0.50 -7.18 17.44
CA SER A 173 -0.71 -7.95 17.08
C SER A 173 -1.02 -7.85 15.59
N TRP A 174 -1.80 -8.81 15.12
CA TRP A 174 -2.36 -8.82 13.78
C TRP A 174 -3.89 -8.83 13.81
N CYS A 175 -4.52 -8.37 12.76
CA CYS A 175 -5.97 -8.34 12.62
C CYS A 175 -6.41 -8.55 11.17
N THR A 176 -7.72 -8.80 11.02
CA THR A 176 -8.43 -8.69 9.75
C THR A 176 -9.33 -7.46 9.77
N TYR A 177 -9.65 -6.90 8.61
CA TYR A 177 -10.55 -5.76 8.52
C TYR A 177 -11.95 -6.20 8.09
N GLU A 178 -12.97 -5.60 8.71
CA GLU A 178 -14.35 -5.85 8.32
C GLU A 178 -14.60 -5.43 6.86
N GLY A 179 -15.33 -6.26 6.14
CA GLY A 179 -15.67 -6.01 4.73
C GLY A 179 -14.58 -6.38 3.73
N VAL A 180 -13.46 -6.93 4.19
CA VAL A 180 -12.37 -7.44 3.35
C VAL A 180 -12.44 -8.96 3.31
N ASP A 181 -12.40 -9.54 2.10
CA ASP A 181 -12.35 -10.99 1.93
C ASP A 181 -10.95 -11.53 2.17
N TYR A 182 -10.85 -12.51 3.04
CA TYR A 182 -9.62 -13.24 3.37
C TYR A 182 -9.74 -14.72 3.01
N PRO A 183 -8.65 -15.42 2.67
CA PRO A 183 -8.67 -16.84 2.40
C PRO A 183 -8.98 -17.67 3.66
N GLN A 184 -9.42 -18.90 3.46
CA GLN A 184 -9.88 -19.81 4.52
C GLN A 184 -8.83 -20.04 5.61
N GLU A 185 -7.54 -20.07 5.25
CA GLU A 185 -6.45 -20.26 6.22
C GLU A 185 -6.41 -19.19 7.32
N VAL A 186 -6.80 -17.95 7.00
CA VAL A 186 -6.92 -16.86 7.99
C VAL A 186 -8.12 -17.13 8.89
N THR A 187 -9.26 -17.52 8.31
CA THR A 187 -10.48 -17.88 9.05
C THR A 187 -10.24 -19.04 10.00
N ASP A 188 -9.50 -20.05 9.58
CA ASP A 188 -9.16 -21.21 10.39
C ASP A 188 -8.21 -20.84 11.55
N ALA A 189 -7.27 -19.94 11.32
CA ALA A 189 -6.39 -19.42 12.36
C ALA A 189 -7.17 -18.70 13.48
N ILE A 190 -8.25 -17.98 13.13
CA ILE A 190 -9.15 -17.34 14.09
C ILE A 190 -9.88 -18.35 14.96
N GLN A 191 -10.30 -19.48 14.40
CA GLN A 191 -11.09 -20.49 15.12
C GLN A 191 -10.23 -21.39 16.02
N SER A 192 -8.92 -21.37 15.88
CA SER A 192 -7.99 -22.20 16.65
C SER A 192 -7.46 -21.53 17.93
N VAL A 193 -7.87 -20.29 18.20
CA VAL A 193 -7.56 -19.51 19.41
C VAL A 193 -8.75 -19.51 20.34
#